data_6c480e0100f70d694aa6f46a651b3131
#
_entry.id   6c480e0100f70d694aa6f46a651b3131
#
_cell.length_a   1.000
_cell.length_b   1.000
_cell.length_c   1.000
_cell.angle_alpha   90.00
_cell.angle_beta   90.00
_cell.angle_gamma   90.00
#
_symmetry.space_group_name_H-M   'P 1'
#
loop_
_entity.id
_entity.type
_entity.pdbx_description
1 polymer ?
#
loop_
_entity_poly.entity_id
_entity_poly.type
_entity_poly.pdbx_seq_one_letter_code
_entity_poly.pdbx_strand_id
1 'polypeptide(L)'
;DKFKDNPIAIGYNALTMNPAQLRQMLACRGFVTEINGQLFKRPVTNSFVLGMKDIYEFSIESRSGAKALYFTIVGVEKSEYMARGIQLVATALEKVIEGNCGTKEYVNWYIRKPEENSGSDDLQNMLGIYYLDEDSNTLRVIDKTCTHLYGKSVKIRHISKCSLKNPRHVCHTCLGNSAYSLFRHNNVGFFGTTITTSKSTQFIISTKHLTMSAKAV
;
A
#
# COMPACT_ATOMS: atom_id res chain seq x y z
N ASP A 1 32.14 18.12 -26.21
CA ASP A 1 30.87 17.94 -25.45
C ASP A 1 29.87 19.04 -25.76
N LYS A 2 29.22 18.97 -26.96
CA LYS A 2 28.24 19.97 -27.42
C LYS A 2 26.94 20.07 -26.57
N PHE A 3 26.74 19.17 -25.62
CA PHE A 3 25.49 19.06 -24.88
C PHE A 3 25.62 19.25 -23.37
N LYS A 4 26.77 19.69 -22.87
CA LYS A 4 27.00 19.84 -21.42
C LYS A 4 26.00 20.77 -20.74
N ASP A 5 25.61 21.83 -21.44
CA ASP A 5 24.71 22.87 -20.92
C ASP A 5 23.25 22.64 -21.31
N ASN A 6 22.94 21.51 -21.94
CA ASN A 6 21.57 21.19 -22.32
C ASN A 6 20.81 20.71 -21.07
N PRO A 7 19.70 21.37 -20.68
CA PRO A 7 18.92 21.00 -19.49
C PRO A 7 18.45 19.54 -19.48
N ILE A 8 18.16 18.97 -20.65
CA ILE A 8 17.74 17.58 -20.79
C ILE A 8 18.92 16.62 -20.49
N ALA A 9 20.12 16.95 -21.01
CA ALA A 9 21.31 16.15 -20.74
C ALA A 9 21.70 16.23 -19.23
N ILE A 10 21.59 17.41 -18.64
CA ILE A 10 21.82 17.61 -17.21
C ILE A 10 20.83 16.77 -16.38
N GLY A 11 19.53 16.85 -16.68
CA GLY A 11 18.51 16.11 -15.97
C GLY A 11 18.62 14.59 -16.16
N TYR A 12 19.02 14.13 -17.35
CA TYR A 12 19.28 12.72 -17.60
C TYR A 12 20.48 12.19 -16.80
N ASN A 13 21.59 12.91 -16.80
CA ASN A 13 22.80 12.54 -16.06
C ASN A 13 22.58 12.59 -14.53
N ALA A 14 21.76 13.51 -14.06
CA ALA A 14 21.37 13.61 -12.66
C ALA A 14 20.34 12.55 -12.23
N LEU A 15 19.91 11.65 -13.13
CA LEU A 15 18.90 10.61 -12.89
C LEU A 15 17.54 11.16 -12.44
N THR A 16 17.24 12.41 -12.72
CA THR A 16 15.95 13.05 -12.40
C THR A 16 14.89 12.82 -13.48
N MET A 17 15.29 12.35 -14.66
CA MET A 17 14.40 12.04 -15.77
C MET A 17 14.35 10.54 -16.04
N ASN A 18 13.15 10.04 -16.32
CA ASN A 18 12.98 8.64 -16.70
C ASN A 18 13.45 8.44 -18.17
N PRO A 19 14.46 7.57 -18.42
CA PRO A 19 15.00 7.36 -19.78
C PRO A 19 13.96 6.90 -20.80
N ALA A 20 12.98 6.08 -20.38
CA ALA A 20 11.92 5.59 -21.27
C ALA A 20 10.97 6.72 -21.70
N GLN A 21 10.60 7.61 -20.77
CA GLN A 21 9.78 8.78 -21.08
C GLN A 21 10.52 9.76 -21.98
N LEU A 22 11.80 10.00 -21.68
CA LEU A 22 12.63 10.87 -22.52
C LEU A 22 12.74 10.37 -23.95
N ARG A 23 12.91 9.05 -24.14
CA ARG A 23 12.95 8.41 -25.46
C ARG A 23 11.63 8.62 -26.22
N GLN A 24 10.50 8.44 -25.55
CA GLN A 24 9.17 8.65 -26.15
C GLN A 24 8.92 10.12 -26.52
N MET A 25 9.44 11.05 -25.73
CA MET A 25 9.32 12.48 -26.01
C MET A 25 10.14 12.91 -27.22
N LEU A 26 11.39 12.46 -27.35
CA LEU A 26 12.36 12.99 -28.30
C LEU A 26 12.61 12.10 -29.52
N ALA A 27 12.59 10.77 -29.34
CA ALA A 27 12.94 9.84 -30.43
C ALA A 27 11.71 9.23 -31.09
N CYS A 28 11.05 8.30 -30.43
CA CYS A 28 9.81 7.69 -30.91
C CYS A 28 8.96 7.12 -29.77
N ARG A 29 7.67 7.10 -29.96
CA ARG A 29 6.73 6.50 -28.99
C ARG A 29 6.93 4.99 -28.87
N GLY A 30 7.21 4.32 -29.99
CA GLY A 30 7.49 2.89 -30.03
C GLY A 30 6.25 2.00 -29.98
N PHE A 31 6.43 0.78 -29.46
CA PHE A 31 5.32 -0.18 -29.33
C PHE A 31 4.38 0.19 -28.21
N VAL A 32 3.11 0.12 -28.51
CA VAL A 32 2.00 0.43 -27.59
C VAL A 32 1.16 -0.82 -27.38
N THR A 33 0.64 -0.98 -26.18
CA THR A 33 -0.22 -2.09 -25.80
C THR A 33 -1.70 -1.69 -25.82
N GLU A 34 -2.54 -2.57 -26.30
CA GLU A 34 -3.99 -2.48 -26.21
C GLU A 34 -4.50 -2.79 -24.79
N ILE A 35 -5.79 -2.59 -24.55
CA ILE A 35 -6.43 -2.85 -23.26
C ILE A 35 -6.30 -4.31 -22.80
N ASN A 36 -6.27 -5.26 -23.73
CA ASN A 36 -6.08 -6.69 -23.49
C ASN A 36 -4.61 -7.08 -23.21
N GLY A 37 -3.68 -6.10 -23.23
CA GLY A 37 -2.24 -6.32 -23.04
C GLY A 37 -1.46 -6.73 -24.28
N GLN A 38 -2.12 -6.95 -25.42
CA GLN A 38 -1.44 -7.27 -26.67
C GLN A 38 -0.78 -6.03 -27.29
N LEU A 39 0.34 -6.23 -27.97
CA LEU A 39 1.01 -5.17 -28.73
C LEU A 39 0.27 -4.88 -30.03
N PHE A 40 0.17 -3.61 -30.38
CA PHE A 40 -0.21 -3.24 -31.74
C PHE A 40 0.85 -3.73 -32.75
N LYS A 41 0.41 -4.22 -33.91
CA LYS A 41 1.30 -4.82 -34.93
C LYS A 41 2.38 -3.87 -35.45
N ARG A 42 2.08 -2.58 -35.51
CA ARG A 42 3.01 -1.54 -35.95
C ARG A 42 3.34 -0.59 -34.82
N PRO A 43 4.61 -0.20 -34.64
CA PRO A 43 4.97 0.81 -33.66
C PRO A 43 4.53 2.20 -34.11
N VAL A 44 4.38 3.13 -33.18
CA VAL A 44 4.29 4.55 -33.42
C VAL A 44 5.71 5.08 -33.63
N THR A 45 6.02 5.54 -34.82
CA THR A 45 7.38 5.91 -35.22
C THR A 45 7.77 7.34 -34.84
N ASN A 46 6.77 8.19 -34.58
CA ASN A 46 7.00 9.56 -34.15
C ASN A 46 7.14 9.73 -32.65
N SER A 47 7.82 10.78 -32.25
CA SER A 47 7.90 11.22 -30.87
C SER A 47 6.70 12.12 -30.53
N PHE A 48 6.46 12.30 -29.20
CA PHE A 48 5.42 13.23 -28.77
C PHE A 48 5.68 14.68 -29.16
N VAL A 49 6.96 15.08 -29.31
CA VAL A 49 7.32 16.43 -29.77
C VAL A 49 6.95 16.64 -31.25
N LEU A 50 7.10 15.61 -32.09
CA LEU A 50 6.76 15.70 -33.52
C LEU A 50 5.26 15.48 -33.77
N GLY A 51 4.54 14.90 -32.82
CA GLY A 51 3.13 14.57 -32.96
C GLY A 51 2.88 13.33 -33.83
N MET A 52 1.61 12.98 -34.00
CA MET A 52 1.19 11.82 -34.81
C MET A 52 1.11 12.23 -36.30
N LYS A 53 1.69 11.41 -37.19
CA LYS A 53 1.77 11.70 -38.64
C LYS A 53 0.55 11.21 -39.41
N ASP A 54 -0.01 10.08 -39.00
CA ASP A 54 -1.08 9.44 -39.75
C ASP A 54 -2.24 9.00 -38.87
N ILE A 55 -3.35 8.64 -39.50
CA ILE A 55 -4.57 8.21 -38.80
C ILE A 55 -4.34 6.92 -37.99
N TYR A 56 -3.40 6.08 -38.39
CA TYR A 56 -3.06 4.86 -37.71
C TYR A 56 -2.37 5.15 -36.39
N GLU A 57 -1.34 6.00 -36.37
CA GLU A 57 -0.65 6.41 -35.15
C GLU A 57 -1.60 7.12 -34.19
N PHE A 58 -2.47 8.01 -34.72
CA PHE A 58 -3.50 8.67 -33.93
C PHE A 58 -4.47 7.67 -33.31
N SER A 59 -4.90 6.65 -34.07
CA SER A 59 -5.82 5.62 -33.56
C SER A 59 -5.19 4.78 -32.43
N ILE A 60 -3.91 4.42 -32.56
CA ILE A 60 -3.17 3.69 -31.52
C ILE A 60 -3.09 4.53 -30.24
N GLU A 61 -2.68 5.80 -30.33
CA GLU A 61 -2.56 6.67 -29.16
C GLU A 61 -3.92 6.97 -28.52
N SER A 62 -4.97 7.14 -29.31
CA SER A 62 -6.34 7.29 -28.81
C SER A 62 -6.78 6.07 -27.99
N ARG A 63 -6.52 4.86 -28.48
CA ARG A 63 -6.81 3.61 -27.74
C ARG A 63 -5.94 3.45 -26.49
N SER A 64 -4.68 3.85 -26.56
CA SER A 64 -3.78 3.89 -25.41
C SER A 64 -4.26 4.86 -24.33
N GLY A 65 -4.72 6.04 -24.74
CA GLY A 65 -5.34 7.03 -23.87
C GLY A 65 -6.61 6.50 -23.19
N ALA A 66 -7.51 5.87 -23.97
CA ALA A 66 -8.72 5.24 -23.45
C ALA A 66 -8.40 4.12 -22.42
N LYS A 67 -7.39 3.29 -22.72
CA LYS A 67 -6.86 2.30 -21.76
C LYS A 67 -6.41 2.95 -20.44
N ALA A 68 -5.65 4.02 -20.52
CA ALA A 68 -5.15 4.72 -19.34
C ALA A 68 -6.29 5.30 -18.49
N LEU A 69 -7.29 5.90 -19.14
CA LEU A 69 -8.51 6.41 -18.48
C LEU A 69 -9.31 5.27 -17.82
N TYR A 70 -9.53 4.16 -18.51
CA TYR A 70 -10.24 3.01 -17.95
C TYR A 70 -9.59 2.51 -16.65
N PHE A 71 -8.29 2.27 -16.65
CA PHE A 71 -7.59 1.82 -15.44
C PHE A 71 -7.58 2.87 -14.33
N THR A 72 -7.61 4.15 -14.68
CA THR A 72 -7.70 5.24 -13.68
C THR A 72 -9.08 5.26 -13.02
N ILE A 73 -10.13 5.26 -13.81
CA ILE A 73 -11.52 5.34 -13.28
C ILE A 73 -11.86 4.09 -12.47
N VAL A 74 -11.69 2.90 -13.06
CA VAL A 74 -12.16 1.66 -12.44
C VAL A 74 -11.34 1.25 -11.21
N GLY A 75 -10.01 1.44 -11.24
CA GLY A 75 -9.15 1.01 -10.15
C GLY A 75 -9.03 2.06 -9.04
N VAL A 76 -8.60 3.26 -9.40
CA VAL A 76 -8.21 4.29 -8.44
C VAL A 76 -9.43 4.90 -7.75
N GLU A 77 -10.45 5.30 -8.52
CA GLU A 77 -11.66 5.92 -7.98
C GLU A 77 -12.36 5.01 -6.96
N LYS A 78 -12.57 3.73 -7.31
CA LYS A 78 -13.21 2.76 -6.40
C LYS A 78 -12.39 2.52 -5.14
N SER A 79 -11.06 2.46 -5.24
CA SER A 79 -10.20 2.26 -4.08
C SER A 79 -10.19 3.48 -3.17
N GLU A 80 -10.16 4.68 -3.72
CA GLU A 80 -10.23 5.92 -2.94
C GLU A 80 -11.58 6.08 -2.24
N TYR A 81 -12.68 5.77 -2.91
CA TYR A 81 -14.01 5.79 -2.32
C TYR A 81 -14.14 4.80 -1.16
N MET A 82 -13.64 3.57 -1.34
CA MET A 82 -13.59 2.57 -0.28
C MET A 82 -12.72 3.03 0.89
N ALA A 83 -11.54 3.60 0.61
CA ALA A 83 -10.64 4.14 1.62
C ALA A 83 -11.34 5.22 2.46
N ARG A 84 -12.06 6.14 1.81
CA ARG A 84 -12.83 7.18 2.48
C ARG A 84 -13.96 6.61 3.34
N GLY A 85 -14.67 5.59 2.85
CA GLY A 85 -15.71 4.89 3.62
C GLY A 85 -15.15 4.26 4.90
N ILE A 86 -14.00 3.56 4.79
CA ILE A 86 -13.31 2.95 5.94
C ILE A 86 -12.86 4.04 6.94
N GLN A 87 -12.28 5.13 6.46
CA GLN A 87 -11.87 6.25 7.32
C GLN A 87 -13.05 6.84 8.10
N LEU A 88 -14.19 7.05 7.45
CA LEU A 88 -15.39 7.59 8.10
C LEU A 88 -15.92 6.66 9.19
N VAL A 89 -16.00 5.37 8.94
CA VAL A 89 -16.42 4.38 9.95
C VAL A 89 -15.42 4.34 11.12
N ALA A 90 -14.14 4.41 10.82
CA ALA A 90 -13.08 4.35 11.83
C ALA A 90 -13.01 5.61 12.73
N THR A 91 -13.61 6.73 12.32
CA THR A 91 -13.71 7.94 13.19
C THR A 91 -14.45 7.67 14.51
N ALA A 92 -15.20 6.56 14.58
CA ALA A 92 -15.83 6.12 15.83
C ALA A 92 -14.81 5.81 16.93
N LEU A 93 -13.56 5.46 16.59
CA LEU A 93 -12.48 5.26 17.56
C LEU A 93 -11.69 6.55 17.74
N GLU A 94 -11.91 7.23 18.86
CA GLU A 94 -11.36 8.57 19.08
C GLU A 94 -9.97 8.56 19.71
N LYS A 95 -9.84 7.95 20.90
CA LYS A 95 -8.64 8.15 21.73
C LYS A 95 -8.05 6.83 22.23
N VAL A 96 -6.74 6.84 22.38
CA VAL A 96 -6.01 5.85 23.20
C VAL A 96 -5.92 6.36 24.62
N ILE A 97 -6.29 5.52 25.57
CA ILE A 97 -6.15 5.79 27.01
C ILE A 97 -4.96 4.98 27.53
N GLU A 98 -4.10 5.64 28.27
CA GLU A 98 -2.95 5.00 28.89
C GLU A 98 -3.39 3.92 29.90
N GLY A 99 -2.64 2.83 29.97
CA GLY A 99 -2.86 1.74 30.91
C GLY A 99 -3.61 0.53 30.34
N ASN A 100 -4.18 -0.28 31.22
CA ASN A 100 -4.83 -1.55 30.93
C ASN A 100 -6.30 -1.52 31.40
N CYS A 101 -7.24 -1.86 30.52
CA CYS A 101 -8.66 -1.93 30.87
C CYS A 101 -9.03 -3.12 31.75
N GLY A 102 -8.11 -4.07 31.97
CA GLY A 102 -8.35 -5.24 32.83
C GLY A 102 -9.22 -6.34 32.22
N THR A 103 -9.60 -6.25 30.92
CA THR A 103 -10.40 -7.30 30.29
C THR A 103 -9.72 -8.67 30.39
N LYS A 104 -10.53 -9.71 30.64
CA LYS A 104 -10.11 -11.12 30.60
C LYS A 104 -10.45 -11.78 29.26
N GLU A 105 -10.98 -11.03 28.30
CA GLU A 105 -11.27 -11.53 26.97
C GLU A 105 -10.07 -11.35 26.06
N TYR A 106 -9.80 -12.36 25.25
CA TYR A 106 -8.68 -12.44 24.32
C TYR A 106 -9.18 -12.85 22.95
N VAL A 107 -8.37 -12.60 21.93
CA VAL A 107 -8.54 -13.14 20.59
C VAL A 107 -7.49 -14.24 20.39
N ASN A 108 -7.92 -15.42 19.95
CA ASN A 108 -6.99 -16.49 19.59
C ASN A 108 -6.42 -16.19 18.19
N TRP A 109 -5.09 -16.15 18.10
CA TRP A 109 -4.39 -15.91 16.84
C TRP A 109 -3.35 -17.00 16.60
N TYR A 110 -3.40 -17.64 15.45
CA TYR A 110 -2.40 -18.64 15.06
C TYR A 110 -1.23 -17.94 14.37
N ILE A 111 -0.03 -18.09 14.92
CA ILE A 111 1.20 -17.49 14.36
C ILE A 111 1.84 -18.50 13.42
N ARG A 112 1.73 -18.28 12.11
CA ARG A 112 2.28 -19.16 11.08
C ARG A 112 3.79 -19.10 11.07
N LYS A 113 4.42 -20.23 10.72
CA LYS A 113 5.86 -20.26 10.49
C LYS A 113 6.21 -19.48 9.20
N PRO A 114 7.41 -18.90 9.09
CA PRO A 114 7.82 -18.16 7.90
C PRO A 114 7.74 -18.98 6.61
N GLU A 115 7.96 -20.29 6.69
CA GLU A 115 7.88 -21.23 5.56
C GLU A 115 6.45 -21.43 5.04
N GLU A 116 5.45 -21.26 5.90
CA GLU A 116 4.03 -21.42 5.57
C GLU A 116 3.41 -20.16 4.94
N ASN A 117 4.12 -19.04 4.99
CA ASN A 117 3.61 -17.74 4.61
C ASN A 117 4.52 -17.09 3.56
N SER A 118 4.22 -17.32 2.28
CA SER A 118 5.02 -16.79 1.17
C SER A 118 5.10 -15.26 1.20
N GLY A 119 6.10 -14.71 1.90
CA GLY A 119 6.49 -13.31 1.83
C GLY A 119 6.11 -12.44 3.03
N SER A 120 5.46 -12.95 4.09
CA SER A 120 5.25 -12.17 5.31
C SER A 120 5.50 -12.99 6.56
N ASP A 121 6.15 -12.39 7.55
CA ASP A 121 6.38 -12.98 8.87
C ASP A 121 5.28 -12.50 9.83
N ASP A 122 4.44 -13.44 10.28
CA ASP A 122 3.34 -13.12 11.19
C ASP A 122 3.84 -12.56 12.52
N LEU A 123 4.96 -13.06 13.04
CA LEU A 123 5.56 -12.55 14.27
C LEU A 123 6.02 -11.09 14.10
N GLN A 124 6.65 -10.78 12.97
CA GLN A 124 7.09 -9.42 12.65
C GLN A 124 5.90 -8.44 12.57
N ASN A 125 4.76 -8.89 12.04
CA ASN A 125 3.54 -8.08 11.95
C ASN A 125 2.85 -7.88 13.30
N MET A 126 3.14 -8.74 14.28
CA MET A 126 2.54 -8.71 15.61
C MET A 126 3.44 -8.08 16.69
N LEU A 127 4.60 -7.53 16.30
CA LEU A 127 5.52 -6.90 17.25
C LEU A 127 4.82 -5.80 18.06
N GLY A 128 4.97 -5.85 19.37
CA GLY A 128 4.38 -4.89 20.28
C GLY A 128 2.95 -5.20 20.74
N ILE A 129 2.33 -6.26 20.24
CA ILE A 129 1.02 -6.72 20.73
C ILE A 129 1.21 -7.50 22.04
N TYR A 130 0.28 -7.31 22.98
CA TYR A 130 0.28 -8.05 24.24
C TYR A 130 -0.40 -9.41 24.08
N TYR A 131 0.21 -10.45 24.60
CA TYR A 131 -0.35 -11.79 24.65
C TYR A 131 -0.34 -12.35 26.08
N LEU A 132 -1.22 -13.31 26.34
CA LEU A 132 -1.24 -14.06 27.58
C LEU A 132 -0.25 -15.22 27.46
N ASP A 133 0.80 -15.18 28.25
CA ASP A 133 1.71 -16.31 28.43
C ASP A 133 1.02 -17.34 29.34
N GLU A 134 0.69 -18.51 28.78
CA GLU A 134 -0.09 -19.53 29.48
C GLU A 134 0.71 -20.17 30.63
N ASP A 135 2.04 -20.24 30.55
CA ASP A 135 2.89 -20.82 31.56
C ASP A 135 2.97 -19.95 32.82
N SER A 136 3.11 -18.66 32.65
CA SER A 136 3.22 -17.69 33.75
C SER A 136 1.89 -17.00 34.09
N ASN A 137 0.84 -17.20 33.30
CA ASN A 137 -0.46 -16.52 33.38
C ASN A 137 -0.32 -15.00 33.48
N THR A 138 0.69 -14.44 32.81
CA THR A 138 0.99 -13.00 32.76
C THR A 138 0.91 -12.46 31.33
N LEU A 139 0.62 -11.16 31.24
CA LEU A 139 0.67 -10.47 29.95
C LEU A 139 2.12 -10.13 29.59
N ARG A 140 2.55 -10.58 28.41
CA ARG A 140 3.84 -10.24 27.81
C ARG A 140 3.66 -9.56 26.47
N VAL A 141 4.68 -8.83 26.04
CA VAL A 141 4.72 -8.19 24.71
C VAL A 141 5.40 -9.11 23.73
N ILE A 142 4.84 -9.26 22.54
CA ILE A 142 5.49 -9.97 21.44
C ILE A 142 6.65 -9.12 20.94
N ASP A 143 7.84 -9.68 20.99
CA ASP A 143 9.07 -9.11 20.45
C ASP A 143 9.78 -10.09 19.50
N LYS A 144 10.91 -9.68 18.94
CA LYS A 144 11.69 -10.50 17.99
C LYS A 144 12.24 -11.80 18.59
N THR A 145 12.28 -11.92 19.92
CA THR A 145 12.79 -13.13 20.61
C THR A 145 11.72 -14.18 20.78
N CYS A 146 10.45 -13.86 20.57
CA CYS A 146 9.30 -14.74 20.76
C CYS A 146 9.13 -15.82 19.67
N THR A 147 10.24 -16.31 19.09
CA THR A 147 10.22 -17.36 18.05
C THR A 147 9.56 -18.66 18.48
N HIS A 148 9.49 -18.93 19.77
CA HIS A 148 8.80 -20.08 20.38
C HIS A 148 7.28 -20.09 20.16
N LEU A 149 6.71 -18.96 19.71
CA LEU A 149 5.28 -18.80 19.41
C LEU A 149 4.90 -19.27 18.01
N TYR A 150 5.88 -19.48 17.11
CA TYR A 150 5.59 -19.99 15.78
C TYR A 150 4.90 -21.36 15.80
N GLY A 151 3.88 -21.52 14.97
CA GLY A 151 3.09 -22.74 14.87
C GLY A 151 2.11 -22.94 16.05
N LYS A 152 1.90 -21.92 16.89
CA LYS A 152 0.99 -21.99 18.04
C LYS A 152 -0.17 -21.00 17.90
N SER A 153 -1.29 -21.36 18.53
CA SER A 153 -2.41 -20.42 18.73
C SER A 153 -2.19 -19.69 20.05
N VAL A 154 -2.13 -18.36 19.98
CA VAL A 154 -1.80 -17.50 21.11
C VAL A 154 -2.98 -16.60 21.45
N LYS A 155 -3.25 -16.41 22.73
CA LYS A 155 -4.30 -15.51 23.24
C LYS A 155 -3.75 -14.07 23.28
N ILE A 156 -4.15 -13.25 22.33
CA ILE A 156 -3.68 -11.85 22.22
C ILE A 156 -4.72 -10.86 22.75
N ARG A 157 -4.21 -9.72 23.25
CA ARG A 157 -5.05 -8.54 23.53
C ARG A 157 -5.39 -7.86 22.21
N HIS A 158 -6.65 -7.47 22.08
CA HIS A 158 -7.14 -6.84 20.85
C HIS A 158 -8.15 -5.75 21.15
N ILE A 159 -8.22 -4.74 20.27
CA ILE A 159 -9.13 -3.59 20.45
C ILE A 159 -10.60 -3.98 20.52
N SER A 160 -11.02 -5.04 19.79
CA SER A 160 -12.41 -5.53 19.79
C SER A 160 -12.86 -6.10 21.15
N LYS A 161 -11.92 -6.42 22.05
CA LYS A 161 -12.16 -6.97 23.37
C LYS A 161 -11.81 -5.99 24.49
N CYS A 162 -11.62 -4.72 24.13
CA CYS A 162 -11.34 -3.68 25.11
C CYS A 162 -12.59 -3.35 25.93
N SER A 163 -12.48 -3.40 27.27
CA SER A 163 -13.59 -3.21 28.21
C SER A 163 -13.63 -1.82 28.87
N LEU A 164 -13.11 -0.79 28.17
CA LEU A 164 -13.26 0.58 28.64
C LEU A 164 -14.74 1.01 28.64
N LYS A 165 -15.14 1.81 29.63
CA LYS A 165 -16.53 2.32 29.73
C LYS A 165 -16.98 3.12 28.52
N ASN A 166 -16.07 3.88 27.92
CA ASN A 166 -16.38 4.63 26.68
C ASN A 166 -15.99 3.74 25.48
N PRO A 167 -16.96 3.29 24.65
CA PRO A 167 -16.72 2.43 23.51
C PRO A 167 -15.93 3.11 22.37
N ARG A 168 -15.79 4.44 22.43
CA ARG A 168 -15.01 5.23 21.47
C ARG A 168 -13.52 5.30 21.84
N HIS A 169 -13.13 4.75 22.98
CA HIS A 169 -11.76 4.73 23.45
C HIS A 169 -11.20 3.30 23.49
N VAL A 170 -9.89 3.19 23.32
CA VAL A 170 -9.17 1.92 23.48
C VAL A 170 -7.99 2.10 24.44
N CYS A 171 -7.71 1.10 25.26
CA CYS A 171 -6.56 1.17 26.15
C CYS A 171 -5.25 0.80 25.42
N HIS A 172 -4.15 1.32 25.95
CA HIS A 172 -2.80 1.01 25.47
C HIS A 172 -2.55 -0.50 25.32
N THR A 173 -2.87 -1.27 26.35
CA THR A 173 -2.61 -2.72 26.34
C THR A 173 -3.38 -3.47 25.25
N CYS A 174 -4.62 -3.06 24.92
CA CYS A 174 -5.40 -3.69 23.85
C CYS A 174 -4.96 -3.26 22.45
N LEU A 175 -4.37 -2.08 22.31
CA LEU A 175 -3.83 -1.58 21.03
C LEU A 175 -2.38 -2.03 20.79
N GLY A 176 -1.62 -2.28 21.87
CA GLY A 176 -0.22 -2.64 21.82
C GLY A 176 0.72 -1.41 21.80
N ASN A 177 2.00 -1.65 21.58
CA ASN A 177 3.03 -0.60 21.65
C ASN A 177 2.87 0.53 20.63
N SER A 178 2.15 0.31 19.53
CA SER A 178 1.80 1.37 18.59
C SER A 178 0.97 2.49 19.23
N ALA A 179 0.35 2.24 20.39
CA ALA A 179 -0.35 3.23 21.18
C ALA A 179 0.52 4.44 21.54
N TYR A 180 1.81 4.23 21.79
CA TYR A 180 2.72 5.31 22.18
C TYR A 180 2.82 6.44 21.14
N SER A 181 2.75 6.11 19.87
CA SER A 181 2.73 7.11 18.80
C SER A 181 1.38 7.80 18.62
N LEU A 182 0.31 7.25 19.22
CA LEU A 182 -1.07 7.67 18.98
C LEU A 182 -1.70 8.47 20.12
N PHE A 183 -1.10 8.52 21.31
CA PHE A 183 -1.65 9.24 22.47
C PHE A 183 -1.96 10.72 22.21
N ARG A 184 -1.23 11.35 21.30
CA ARG A 184 -1.39 12.78 20.98
C ARG A 184 -2.43 13.05 19.89
N HIS A 185 -2.96 12.03 19.24
CA HIS A 185 -3.92 12.18 18.15
C HIS A 185 -5.36 12.29 18.67
N ASN A 186 -6.12 13.19 18.07
CA ASN A 186 -7.51 13.43 18.44
C ASN A 186 -8.48 12.39 17.85
N ASN A 187 -8.07 11.65 16.82
CA ASN A 187 -8.85 10.56 16.26
C ASN A 187 -7.93 9.44 15.75
N VAL A 188 -7.80 8.42 16.58
CA VAL A 188 -6.87 7.30 16.36
C VAL A 188 -7.33 6.41 15.22
N GLY A 189 -8.63 6.18 15.11
CA GLY A 189 -9.19 5.35 14.04
C GLY A 189 -8.98 5.98 12.67
N PHE A 190 -9.25 7.26 12.53
CA PHE A 190 -8.98 7.99 11.28
C PHE A 190 -7.49 7.94 10.91
N PHE A 191 -6.60 8.20 11.86
CA PHE A 191 -5.17 8.19 11.63
C PHE A 191 -4.67 6.80 11.19
N GLY A 192 -5.05 5.74 11.92
CA GLY A 192 -4.65 4.37 11.61
C GLY A 192 -5.15 3.91 10.24
N THR A 193 -6.39 4.22 9.91
CA THR A 193 -6.96 3.88 8.59
C THR A 193 -6.35 4.68 7.46
N THR A 194 -5.97 5.93 7.68
CA THR A 194 -5.27 6.74 6.66
C THR A 194 -3.96 6.11 6.26
N ILE A 195 -3.15 5.62 7.21
CA ILE A 195 -1.89 4.94 6.92
C ILE A 195 -2.14 3.65 6.11
N THR A 196 -3.12 2.85 6.51
CA THR A 196 -3.43 1.57 5.85
C THR A 196 -4.00 1.78 4.45
N THR A 197 -4.97 2.68 4.30
CA THR A 197 -5.64 2.94 3.02
C THR A 197 -4.71 3.63 2.02
N SER A 198 -3.79 4.50 2.49
CA SER A 198 -2.77 5.11 1.64
C SER A 198 -1.88 4.05 0.98
N LYS A 199 -1.41 3.06 1.74
CA LYS A 199 -0.62 1.95 1.19
C LYS A 199 -1.41 1.12 0.18
N SER A 200 -2.67 0.83 0.46
CA SER A 200 -3.55 0.07 -0.45
C SER A 200 -3.78 0.82 -1.76
N THR A 201 -4.06 2.12 -1.71
CA THR A 201 -4.23 2.95 -2.92
C THR A 201 -2.94 3.02 -3.73
N GLN A 202 -1.78 3.21 -3.07
CA GLN A 202 -0.48 3.20 -3.76
C GLN A 202 -0.17 1.85 -4.41
N PHE A 203 -0.54 0.74 -3.77
CA PHE A 203 -0.40 -0.59 -4.36
C PHE A 203 -1.23 -0.76 -5.62
N ILE A 204 -2.48 -0.28 -5.64
CA ILE A 204 -3.35 -0.30 -6.83
C ILE A 204 -2.75 0.54 -7.96
N ILE A 205 -2.21 1.73 -7.66
CA ILE A 205 -1.54 2.58 -8.65
C ILE A 205 -0.29 1.88 -9.20
N SER A 206 0.53 1.26 -8.34
CA SER A 206 1.72 0.51 -8.77
C SER A 206 1.34 -0.69 -9.65
N THR A 207 0.33 -1.45 -9.29
CA THR A 207 -0.20 -2.57 -10.10
C THR A 207 -0.70 -2.09 -11.46
N LYS A 208 -1.36 -0.91 -11.51
CA LYS A 208 -1.75 -0.26 -12.76
C LYS A 208 -0.53 -0.01 -13.66
N HIS A 209 0.55 0.53 -13.13
CA HIS A 209 1.76 0.77 -13.91
C HIS A 209 2.39 -0.52 -14.42
N LEU A 210 2.41 -1.58 -13.63
CA LEU A 210 2.91 -2.90 -14.04
C LEU A 210 2.07 -3.54 -15.14
N THR A 211 0.74 -3.43 -15.05
CA THR A 211 -0.19 -3.97 -16.07
C THR A 211 -0.19 -3.15 -17.36
N MET A 212 0.16 -1.87 -17.29
CA MET A 212 0.29 -1.01 -18.48
C MET A 212 1.60 -1.21 -19.21
N SER A 213 2.63 -1.73 -18.53
CA SER A 213 3.89 -2.11 -19.17
C SER A 213 3.66 -3.35 -20.02
N ALA A 214 4.13 -3.34 -21.27
CA ALA A 214 4.15 -4.54 -22.08
C ALA A 214 4.98 -5.60 -21.35
N LYS A 215 4.42 -6.76 -21.08
CA LYS A 215 5.24 -7.92 -20.86
C LYS A 215 5.91 -8.22 -22.19
N ALA A 216 7.17 -7.81 -22.33
CA ALA A 216 8.01 -8.35 -23.37
C ALA A 216 8.12 -9.86 -23.12
N VAL A 217 7.50 -10.62 -23.98
CA VAL A 217 7.71 -12.09 -24.08
C VAL A 217 8.93 -12.32 -24.91
#